data_6b7b6d8846e0520ae5bb9b3b7969663c
#
_entry.id   6b7b6d8846e0520ae5bb9b3b7969663c
#
_cell.length_a   1.000
_cell.length_b   1.000
_cell.length_c   1.000
_cell.angle_alpha   90.00
_cell.angle_beta   90.00
_cell.angle_gamma   90.00
#
_symmetry.space_group_name_H-M   'P 1'
#
loop_
_entity.id
_entity.type
_entity.pdbx_description
1 polymer ?
#
loop_
_entity_poly.entity_id
_entity_poly.type
_entity_poly.pdbx_seq_one_letter_code
_entity_poly.pdbx_strand_id
1 'polypeptide(L)'
;LPKKIALELYQPFIIRRLKELGHADTIKSAKKMLERKDAEVWDILEEVIRNHPVLLNRAPTLHRMGIQAFEPTLVEGNAIKLHPLVCKGFNADFDGDQMAVHLPLSIEAQVEAHTLMLSTNNIFSPANGAPIISPSQDVVMGCYYLTMSMAGRRGEGMVFHDFDEVELAHSMGKVDTHARIRVKLPPKQRLKTDVEADSHPGALIETTAGRVLFNSVLPEGMLFYNHPMKSGELAKVISD
;
A
#
# COMPACT_ATOMS: atom_id res chain seq x y z
N LEU A 1 13.25 -5.63 2.83
CA LEU A 1 14.63 -5.65 2.37
C LEU A 1 15.22 -7.05 2.53
N PRO A 2 15.92 -7.62 1.51
CA PRO A 2 16.60 -8.91 1.64
C PRO A 2 17.61 -8.92 2.79
N LYS A 3 17.57 -9.98 3.61
CA LYS A 3 18.47 -10.14 4.77
C LYS A 3 19.95 -9.97 4.42
N LYS A 4 20.37 -10.46 3.25
CA LYS A 4 21.77 -10.36 2.80
C LYS A 4 22.20 -8.91 2.58
N ILE A 5 21.36 -8.12 1.92
CA ILE A 5 21.63 -6.70 1.67
C ILE A 5 21.60 -5.91 2.99
N ALA A 6 20.63 -6.20 3.86
CA ALA A 6 20.55 -5.57 5.17
C ALA A 6 21.80 -5.84 6.01
N LEU A 7 22.31 -7.07 6.03
CA LEU A 7 23.51 -7.42 6.76
C LEU A 7 24.75 -6.61 6.31
N GLU A 8 24.88 -6.37 5.02
CA GLU A 8 26.00 -5.58 4.47
C GLU A 8 25.82 -4.10 4.78
N LEU A 9 24.63 -3.54 4.61
CA LEU A 9 24.36 -2.12 4.84
C LEU A 9 24.51 -1.73 6.31
N TYR A 10 23.96 -2.54 7.24
CA TYR A 10 23.98 -2.26 8.67
C TYR A 10 25.23 -2.78 9.38
N GLN A 11 26.23 -3.29 8.65
CA GLN A 11 27.46 -3.85 9.21
C GLN A 11 28.13 -2.97 10.29
N PRO A 12 28.31 -1.65 10.11
CA PRO A 12 28.94 -0.80 11.13
C PRO A 12 28.17 -0.77 12.44
N PHE A 13 26.83 -0.73 12.34
CA PHE A 13 25.94 -0.68 13.50
C PHE A 13 25.89 -2.00 14.23
N ILE A 14 25.88 -3.13 13.51
CA ILE A 14 25.91 -4.47 14.07
C ILE A 14 27.26 -4.68 14.82
N ILE A 15 28.39 -4.30 14.22
CA ILE A 15 29.71 -4.39 14.86
C ILE A 15 29.75 -3.60 16.16
N ARG A 16 29.22 -2.37 16.13
CA ARG A 16 29.12 -1.53 17.33
C ARG A 16 28.30 -2.22 18.41
N ARG A 17 27.13 -2.72 18.05
CA ARG A 17 26.20 -3.35 19.01
C ARG A 17 26.72 -4.66 19.56
N LEU A 18 27.39 -5.50 18.76
CA LEU A 18 28.10 -6.70 19.21
C LEU A 18 29.15 -6.40 20.28
N LYS A 19 29.85 -5.29 20.14
CA LYS A 19 30.84 -4.84 21.15
C LYS A 19 30.18 -4.33 22.42
N GLU A 20 29.12 -3.53 22.31
CA GLU A 20 28.36 -2.98 23.43
C GLU A 20 27.74 -4.10 24.30
N LEU A 21 27.26 -5.18 23.67
CA LEU A 21 26.68 -6.34 24.34
C LEU A 21 27.72 -7.34 24.85
N GLY A 22 29.02 -7.14 24.55
CA GLY A 22 30.09 -8.02 24.99
C GLY A 22 30.19 -9.36 24.23
N HIS A 23 29.51 -9.50 23.09
CA HIS A 23 29.63 -10.68 22.23
C HIS A 23 30.96 -10.72 21.48
N ALA A 24 31.58 -9.56 21.30
CA ALA A 24 32.87 -9.44 20.62
C ALA A 24 33.75 -8.38 21.28
N ASP A 25 34.96 -8.76 21.68
CA ASP A 25 35.94 -7.84 22.32
C ASP A 25 36.57 -6.89 21.29
N THR A 26 36.75 -7.37 20.06
CA THR A 26 37.44 -6.62 19.00
C THR A 26 36.61 -6.54 17.74
N ILE A 27 36.88 -5.49 16.92
CA ILE A 27 36.27 -5.34 15.59
C ILE A 27 36.56 -6.57 14.71
N LYS A 28 37.75 -7.17 14.84
CA LYS A 28 38.12 -8.36 14.07
C LYS A 28 37.30 -9.58 14.46
N SER A 29 37.00 -9.73 15.74
CA SER A 29 36.11 -10.79 16.25
C SER A 29 34.69 -10.59 15.75
N ALA A 30 34.14 -9.38 15.86
CA ALA A 30 32.81 -9.04 15.36
C ALA A 30 32.66 -9.30 13.86
N LYS A 31 33.65 -8.94 13.05
CA LYS A 31 33.65 -9.24 11.60
C LYS A 31 33.61 -10.72 11.30
N LYS A 32 34.35 -11.55 12.06
CA LYS A 32 34.30 -13.02 11.92
C LYS A 32 32.90 -13.58 12.26
N MET A 33 32.23 -13.04 13.28
CA MET A 33 30.86 -13.44 13.62
C MET A 33 29.88 -13.09 12.48
N LEU A 34 30.03 -11.90 11.87
CA LEU A 34 29.26 -11.50 10.68
C LEU A 34 29.48 -12.42 9.49
N GLU A 35 30.72 -12.81 9.20
CA GLU A 35 31.07 -13.74 8.11
C GLU A 35 30.47 -15.13 8.33
N ARG A 36 30.44 -15.60 9.59
CA ARG A 36 29.81 -16.88 9.98
C ARG A 36 28.30 -16.84 9.99
N LYS A 37 27.71 -15.63 10.06
CA LYS A 37 26.27 -15.42 10.20
C LYS A 37 25.69 -16.09 11.44
N ASP A 38 26.38 -15.92 12.57
CA ASP A 38 25.97 -16.46 13.86
C ASP A 38 24.55 -15.98 14.24
N ALA A 39 23.82 -16.73 15.07
CA ALA A 39 22.43 -16.43 15.42
C ALA A 39 22.28 -15.03 16.05
N GLU A 40 23.20 -14.65 16.92
CA GLU A 40 23.24 -13.34 17.60
C GLU A 40 23.33 -12.18 16.62
N VAL A 41 23.94 -12.38 15.46
CA VAL A 41 24.04 -11.37 14.41
C VAL A 41 22.68 -11.03 13.82
N TRP A 42 21.80 -12.01 13.67
CA TRP A 42 20.45 -11.81 13.17
C TRP A 42 19.54 -11.09 14.17
N ASP A 43 19.65 -11.45 15.44
CA ASP A 43 18.90 -10.80 16.51
C ASP A 43 19.29 -9.30 16.63
N ILE A 44 20.60 -9.03 16.57
CA ILE A 44 21.14 -7.66 16.57
C ILE A 44 20.74 -6.90 15.30
N LEU A 45 20.72 -7.54 14.13
CA LEU A 45 20.27 -6.91 12.89
C LEU A 45 18.80 -6.47 13.03
N GLU A 46 17.92 -7.31 13.59
CA GLU A 46 16.53 -6.92 13.83
C GLU A 46 16.38 -5.76 14.81
N GLU A 47 17.24 -5.71 15.84
CA GLU A 47 17.27 -4.60 16.79
C GLU A 47 17.71 -3.29 16.10
N VAL A 48 18.80 -3.33 15.34
CA VAL A 48 19.43 -2.16 14.72
C VAL A 48 18.58 -1.57 13.60
N ILE A 49 17.79 -2.37 12.91
CA ILE A 49 16.90 -1.92 11.84
C ILE A 49 15.74 -1.07 12.37
N ARG A 50 15.30 -1.33 13.61
CA ARG A 50 14.18 -0.57 14.19
C ARG A 50 14.52 0.92 14.27
N ASN A 51 13.61 1.75 13.75
CA ASN A 51 13.76 3.20 13.71
C ASN A 51 15.00 3.71 12.93
N HIS A 52 15.59 2.88 12.08
CA HIS A 52 16.70 3.28 11.22
C HIS A 52 16.30 3.16 9.75
N PRO A 53 15.80 4.23 9.13
CA PRO A 53 15.26 4.18 7.77
C PRO A 53 16.35 3.93 6.73
N VAL A 54 15.95 3.35 5.60
CA VAL A 54 16.78 3.25 4.39
C VAL A 54 16.21 4.16 3.31
N LEU A 55 17.07 4.69 2.45
CA LEU A 55 16.68 5.43 1.27
C LEU A 55 16.69 4.49 0.07
N LEU A 56 15.57 4.41 -0.64
CA LEU A 56 15.48 3.71 -1.93
C LEU A 56 15.52 4.73 -3.05
N ASN A 57 16.30 4.46 -4.09
CA ASN A 57 16.40 5.27 -5.29
C ASN A 57 16.23 4.40 -6.53
N ARG A 58 15.36 4.82 -7.46
CA ARG A 58 15.28 4.27 -8.81
C ARG A 58 15.76 5.31 -9.83
N ALA A 59 16.75 4.95 -10.64
CA ALA A 59 17.18 5.76 -11.76
C ALA A 59 16.23 5.59 -12.98
N PRO A 60 15.98 6.67 -13.77
CA PRO A 60 16.43 8.04 -13.58
C PRO A 60 15.63 8.79 -12.50
N THR A 61 16.30 9.56 -11.65
CA THR A 61 15.65 10.38 -10.62
C THR A 61 15.18 11.70 -11.24
N LEU A 62 13.96 11.73 -11.72
CA LEU A 62 13.38 12.88 -12.44
C LEU A 62 12.78 13.94 -11.49
N HIS A 63 12.38 13.54 -10.29
CA HIS A 63 11.80 14.40 -9.26
C HIS A 63 12.07 13.81 -7.87
N ARG A 64 11.74 14.57 -6.83
CA ARG A 64 12.08 14.21 -5.44
C ARG A 64 11.52 12.85 -4.99
N MET A 65 10.41 12.35 -5.58
CA MET A 65 9.84 11.05 -5.24
C MET A 65 10.64 9.87 -5.82
N GLY A 66 11.63 10.11 -6.65
CA GLY A 66 12.59 9.08 -7.09
C GLY A 66 13.55 8.63 -5.99
N ILE A 67 13.58 9.33 -4.85
CA ILE A 67 14.30 8.95 -3.63
C ILE A 67 13.32 9.08 -2.46
N GLN A 68 13.03 7.99 -1.76
CA GLN A 68 12.15 7.99 -0.60
C GLN A 68 12.74 7.15 0.52
N ALA A 69 12.45 7.53 1.76
CA ALA A 69 12.83 6.78 2.95
C ALA A 69 11.74 5.77 3.33
N PHE A 70 12.17 4.63 3.83
CA PHE A 70 11.32 3.55 4.31
C PHE A 70 11.89 2.94 5.58
N GLU A 71 11.03 2.51 6.47
CA GLU A 71 11.41 1.61 7.56
C GLU A 71 11.52 0.19 6.99
N PRO A 72 12.70 -0.45 7.00
CA PRO A 72 12.87 -1.75 6.38
C PRO A 72 12.32 -2.87 7.26
N THR A 73 11.71 -3.86 6.64
CA THR A 73 11.43 -5.18 7.21
C THR A 73 12.28 -6.23 6.51
N LEU A 74 12.78 -7.22 7.25
CA LEU A 74 13.60 -8.28 6.70
C LEU A 74 12.75 -9.31 5.96
N VAL A 75 13.19 -9.68 4.77
CA VAL A 75 12.55 -10.71 3.96
C VAL A 75 13.58 -11.71 3.44
N GLU A 76 13.14 -12.95 3.26
CA GLU A 76 13.94 -13.97 2.59
C GLU A 76 13.97 -13.73 1.07
N GLY A 77 14.97 -14.32 0.40
CA GLY A 77 15.18 -14.16 -1.02
C GLY A 77 16.17 -13.05 -1.39
N ASN A 78 16.16 -12.63 -2.66
CA ASN A 78 17.15 -11.69 -3.19
C ASN A 78 16.48 -10.41 -3.77
N ALA A 79 15.15 -10.34 -3.78
CA ALA A 79 14.42 -9.20 -4.34
C ALA A 79 13.94 -8.25 -3.23
N ILE A 80 14.03 -6.95 -3.49
CA ILE A 80 13.42 -5.91 -2.64
C ILE A 80 11.90 -5.99 -2.85
N LYS A 81 11.14 -6.07 -1.75
CA LYS A 81 9.68 -5.97 -1.79
C LYS A 81 9.29 -4.52 -1.58
N LEU A 82 8.71 -3.92 -2.59
CA LEU A 82 8.27 -2.53 -2.59
C LEU A 82 6.75 -2.45 -2.48
N HIS A 83 6.25 -1.50 -1.69
CA HIS A 83 4.81 -1.30 -1.58
C HIS A 83 4.23 -0.79 -2.91
N PRO A 84 3.15 -1.38 -3.45
CA PRO A 84 2.61 -1.02 -4.76
C PRO A 84 2.23 0.46 -4.90
N LEU A 85 1.74 1.10 -3.85
CA LEU A 85 1.32 2.50 -3.88
C LEU A 85 2.45 3.50 -4.16
N VAL A 86 3.72 3.17 -3.84
CA VAL A 86 4.87 4.04 -4.09
C VAL A 86 5.46 3.86 -5.49
N CYS A 87 5.06 2.84 -6.22
CA CYS A 87 5.57 2.54 -7.58
C CYS A 87 5.38 3.71 -8.54
N LYS A 88 4.24 4.41 -8.44
CA LYS A 88 3.98 5.60 -9.26
C LYS A 88 4.99 6.72 -9.02
N GLY A 89 5.39 6.96 -7.76
CA GLY A 89 6.40 7.95 -7.40
C GLY A 89 7.79 7.62 -7.95
N PHE A 90 8.17 6.35 -7.93
CA PHE A 90 9.43 5.88 -8.53
C PHE A 90 9.36 5.66 -10.03
N ASN A 91 8.18 5.70 -10.65
CA ASN A 91 7.94 5.18 -11.99
C ASN A 91 8.49 3.75 -12.14
N ALA A 92 8.24 2.91 -11.15
CA ALA A 92 8.75 1.55 -11.05
C ALA A 92 7.66 0.53 -11.38
N ASP A 93 8.07 -0.56 -11.99
CA ASP A 93 7.26 -1.76 -12.17
C ASP A 93 8.05 -3.00 -11.71
N PHE A 94 7.43 -4.18 -11.78
CA PHE A 94 8.02 -5.42 -11.28
C PHE A 94 8.51 -6.33 -12.40
N ASP A 95 8.93 -5.76 -13.54
CA ASP A 95 9.44 -6.49 -14.71
C ASP A 95 10.95 -6.76 -14.68
N GLY A 96 11.64 -6.36 -13.62
CA GLY A 96 13.08 -6.51 -13.44
C GLY A 96 13.81 -5.21 -13.12
N ASP A 97 13.09 -4.16 -12.74
CA ASP A 97 13.67 -2.90 -12.27
C ASP A 97 14.66 -3.10 -11.13
N GLN A 98 15.70 -2.27 -11.11
CA GLN A 98 16.69 -2.22 -10.05
C GLN A 98 16.57 -0.93 -9.25
N MET A 99 16.83 -1.02 -7.95
CA MET A 99 16.89 0.13 -7.05
C MET A 99 18.18 0.14 -6.26
N ALA A 100 18.74 1.34 -6.07
CA ALA A 100 19.83 1.56 -5.13
C ALA A 100 19.27 1.71 -3.72
N VAL A 101 19.97 1.15 -2.74
CA VAL A 101 19.64 1.27 -1.31
C VAL A 101 20.75 2.02 -0.62
N HIS A 102 20.41 3.08 0.10
CA HIS A 102 21.37 3.91 0.84
C HIS A 102 20.97 3.94 2.32
N LEU A 103 21.96 3.92 3.19
CA LEU A 103 21.76 3.97 4.63
C LEU A 103 22.27 5.29 5.21
N PRO A 104 21.42 6.11 5.84
CA PRO A 104 21.85 7.27 6.60
C PRO A 104 22.73 6.86 7.77
N LEU A 105 23.95 7.38 7.85
CA LEU A 105 24.92 6.97 8.86
C LEU A 105 24.89 7.87 10.11
N SER A 106 24.73 9.19 9.94
CA SER A 106 24.69 10.14 11.05
C SER A 106 23.26 10.27 11.61
N ILE A 107 23.15 10.69 12.86
CA ILE A 107 21.85 10.93 13.52
C ILE A 107 21.07 12.02 12.79
N GLU A 108 21.75 13.09 12.36
CA GLU A 108 21.14 14.19 11.61
C GLU A 108 20.54 13.68 10.29
N ALA A 109 21.27 12.86 9.55
CA ALA A 109 20.79 12.28 8.30
C ALA A 109 19.59 11.33 8.53
N GLN A 110 19.57 10.59 9.64
CA GLN A 110 18.43 9.75 10.00
C GLN A 110 17.18 10.58 10.33
N VAL A 111 17.35 11.68 11.07
CA VAL A 111 16.27 12.62 11.39
C VAL A 111 15.72 13.27 10.11
N GLU A 112 16.57 13.71 9.19
CA GLU A 112 16.15 14.25 7.90
C GLU A 112 15.39 13.19 7.07
N ALA A 113 15.88 11.96 7.03
CA ALA A 113 15.21 10.86 6.36
C ALA A 113 13.79 10.59 6.93
N HIS A 114 13.65 10.61 8.25
CA HIS A 114 12.35 10.43 8.91
C HIS A 114 11.40 11.60 8.69
N THR A 115 11.88 12.82 8.80
CA THR A 115 10.99 14.00 8.77
C THR A 115 10.63 14.43 7.36
N LEU A 116 11.60 14.42 6.44
CA LEU A 116 11.46 15.00 5.10
C LEU A 116 11.25 13.95 4.01
N MET A 117 11.82 12.76 4.14
CA MET A 117 11.90 11.79 3.04
C MET A 117 11.05 10.54 3.23
N LEU A 118 10.46 10.33 4.42
CA LEU A 118 9.62 9.15 4.67
C LEU A 118 8.43 9.15 3.70
N SER A 119 8.17 8.02 3.07
CA SER A 119 7.11 7.90 2.05
C SER A 119 5.73 8.27 2.58
N THR A 120 5.44 7.98 3.84
CA THR A 120 4.18 8.34 4.51
C THR A 120 3.99 9.85 4.71
N ASN A 121 5.08 10.63 4.74
CA ASN A 121 5.04 12.08 4.87
C ASN A 121 4.96 12.80 3.51
N ASN A 122 5.08 12.07 2.41
CA ASN A 122 5.12 12.60 1.05
C ASN A 122 3.96 12.06 0.19
N ILE A 123 2.75 12.10 0.73
CA ILE A 123 1.54 11.62 0.05
C ILE A 123 1.10 12.58 -1.05
N PHE A 124 1.24 13.90 -0.81
CA PHE A 124 0.78 14.95 -1.72
C PHE A 124 1.91 15.63 -2.47
N SER A 125 1.63 16.02 -3.71
CA SER A 125 2.56 16.81 -4.53
C SER A 125 2.63 18.25 -4.01
N PRO A 126 3.82 18.81 -3.77
CA PRO A 126 3.95 20.20 -3.39
C PRO A 126 3.65 21.17 -4.54
N ALA A 127 3.61 20.69 -5.79
CA ALA A 127 3.35 21.53 -6.96
C ALA A 127 1.87 21.89 -7.09
N ASN A 128 0.96 20.96 -6.79
CA ASN A 128 -0.47 21.14 -7.03
C ASN A 128 -1.37 20.53 -5.94
N GLY A 129 -0.81 19.97 -4.87
CA GLY A 129 -1.57 19.32 -3.80
C GLY A 129 -2.25 18.00 -4.20
N ALA A 130 -2.07 17.53 -5.42
CA ALA A 130 -2.65 16.27 -5.84
C ALA A 130 -1.94 15.07 -5.19
N PRO A 131 -2.65 13.97 -4.88
CA PRO A 131 -2.03 12.79 -4.31
C PRO A 131 -1.06 12.14 -5.30
N ILE A 132 0.18 11.92 -4.87
CA ILE A 132 1.21 11.20 -5.63
C ILE A 132 1.05 9.70 -5.40
N ILE A 133 0.76 9.31 -4.15
CA ILE A 133 0.48 7.94 -3.77
C ILE A 133 -0.94 7.62 -4.21
N SER A 134 -1.07 6.79 -5.24
CA SER A 134 -2.36 6.36 -5.78
C SER A 134 -2.25 4.95 -6.34
N PRO A 135 -3.34 4.17 -6.31
CA PRO A 135 -3.38 2.87 -6.96
C PRO A 135 -2.97 2.95 -8.43
N SER A 136 -2.21 1.96 -8.87
CA SER A 136 -1.73 1.84 -10.26
C SER A 136 -1.75 0.37 -10.69
N GLN A 137 -1.51 0.13 -11.97
CA GLN A 137 -1.33 -1.22 -12.53
C GLN A 137 -2.48 -2.18 -12.16
N ASP A 138 -2.15 -3.32 -11.55
CA ASP A 138 -3.07 -4.40 -11.23
C ASP A 138 -4.16 -3.99 -10.24
N VAL A 139 -3.88 -3.03 -9.33
CA VAL A 139 -4.87 -2.54 -8.37
C VAL A 139 -6.00 -1.80 -9.10
N VAL A 140 -5.67 -0.96 -10.10
CA VAL A 140 -6.67 -0.25 -10.91
C VAL A 140 -7.50 -1.25 -11.71
N MET A 141 -6.86 -2.25 -12.31
CA MET A 141 -7.55 -3.31 -13.04
C MET A 141 -8.46 -4.12 -12.12
N GLY A 142 -8.00 -4.46 -10.92
CA GLY A 142 -8.79 -5.17 -9.90
C GLY A 142 -10.01 -4.38 -9.45
N CYS A 143 -9.86 -3.08 -9.16
CA CYS A 143 -10.98 -2.20 -8.79
C CYS A 143 -12.00 -2.05 -9.93
N TYR A 144 -11.52 -1.91 -11.17
CA TYR A 144 -12.39 -1.87 -12.34
C TYR A 144 -13.17 -3.18 -12.50
N TYR A 145 -12.48 -4.33 -12.42
CA TYR A 145 -13.11 -5.64 -12.52
C TYR A 145 -14.13 -5.86 -11.39
N LEU A 146 -13.79 -5.50 -10.15
CA LEU A 146 -14.69 -5.60 -9.01
C LEU A 146 -15.99 -4.82 -9.21
N THR A 147 -15.90 -3.62 -9.80
CA THR A 147 -17.02 -2.68 -9.89
C THR A 147 -17.79 -2.72 -11.21
N MET A 148 -17.36 -3.56 -12.16
CA MET A 148 -18.08 -3.74 -13.42
C MET A 148 -19.37 -4.56 -13.23
N SER A 149 -20.33 -4.42 -14.14
CA SER A 149 -21.56 -5.19 -14.16
C SER A 149 -21.60 -6.14 -15.34
N MET A 150 -22.11 -7.35 -15.14
CA MET A 150 -22.32 -8.34 -16.19
C MET A 150 -23.75 -8.89 -16.12
N ALA A 151 -24.42 -8.98 -17.25
CA ALA A 151 -25.74 -9.58 -17.33
C ALA A 151 -25.70 -11.12 -17.24
N GLY A 152 -26.77 -11.74 -16.78
CA GLY A 152 -26.90 -13.19 -16.70
C GLY A 152 -26.11 -13.84 -15.56
N ARG A 153 -25.65 -13.06 -14.58
CA ARG A 153 -24.93 -13.57 -13.42
C ARG A 153 -25.88 -14.06 -12.32
N ARG A 154 -25.39 -14.99 -11.50
CA ARG A 154 -26.17 -15.55 -10.38
C ARG A 154 -26.62 -14.43 -9.43
N GLY A 155 -27.89 -14.40 -9.09
CA GLY A 155 -28.47 -13.41 -8.20
C GLY A 155 -28.90 -12.12 -8.90
N GLU A 156 -28.87 -12.06 -10.24
CA GLU A 156 -29.36 -10.89 -10.98
C GLU A 156 -30.81 -10.58 -10.66
N GLY A 157 -31.15 -9.32 -10.42
CA GLY A 157 -32.49 -8.84 -10.08
C GLY A 157 -32.90 -9.02 -8.62
N MET A 158 -32.08 -9.65 -7.78
CA MET A 158 -32.38 -9.77 -6.35
C MET A 158 -32.44 -8.38 -5.69
N VAL A 159 -33.31 -8.30 -4.66
CA VAL A 159 -33.53 -7.06 -3.89
C VAL A 159 -33.10 -7.29 -2.45
N PHE A 160 -32.33 -6.37 -1.90
CA PHE A 160 -31.79 -6.44 -0.55
C PHE A 160 -32.19 -5.21 0.27
N HIS A 161 -32.33 -5.41 1.57
CA HIS A 161 -32.74 -4.36 2.50
C HIS A 161 -31.58 -3.41 2.85
N ASP A 162 -30.37 -3.95 2.98
CA ASP A 162 -29.15 -3.22 3.32
C ASP A 162 -27.90 -3.82 2.66
N PHE A 163 -26.74 -3.20 2.90
CA PHE A 163 -25.46 -3.64 2.35
C PHE A 163 -24.95 -4.92 3.03
N ASP A 164 -25.21 -5.09 4.33
CA ASP A 164 -24.78 -6.26 5.09
C ASP A 164 -25.46 -7.53 4.55
N GLU A 165 -26.73 -7.43 4.16
CA GLU A 165 -27.47 -8.53 3.52
C GLU A 165 -26.85 -8.90 2.16
N VAL A 166 -26.37 -7.91 1.39
CA VAL A 166 -25.66 -8.15 0.12
C VAL A 166 -24.35 -8.90 0.37
N GLU A 167 -23.54 -8.45 1.34
CA GLU A 167 -22.28 -9.09 1.69
C GLU A 167 -22.47 -10.52 2.17
N LEU A 168 -23.47 -10.75 2.99
CA LEU A 168 -23.84 -12.09 3.46
C LEU A 168 -24.27 -13.00 2.29
N ALA A 169 -25.14 -12.51 1.39
CA ALA A 169 -25.58 -13.26 0.23
C ALA A 169 -24.43 -13.58 -0.75
N HIS A 170 -23.48 -12.63 -0.91
CA HIS A 170 -22.28 -12.83 -1.69
C HIS A 170 -21.35 -13.88 -1.06
N SER A 171 -21.09 -13.80 0.25
CA SER A 171 -20.26 -14.77 0.98
C SER A 171 -20.85 -16.20 0.94
N MET A 172 -22.19 -16.32 0.93
CA MET A 172 -22.89 -17.59 0.75
C MET A 172 -22.91 -18.08 -0.71
N GLY A 173 -22.34 -17.35 -1.65
CA GLY A 173 -22.34 -17.69 -3.08
C GLY A 173 -23.70 -17.60 -3.76
N LYS A 174 -24.68 -16.92 -3.17
CA LYS A 174 -26.01 -16.71 -3.76
C LYS A 174 -26.01 -15.61 -4.80
N VAL A 175 -25.12 -14.63 -4.66
CA VAL A 175 -24.96 -13.49 -5.57
C VAL A 175 -23.53 -13.43 -6.09
N ASP A 176 -23.39 -13.28 -7.41
CA ASP A 176 -22.12 -13.06 -8.08
C ASP A 176 -21.66 -11.59 -7.90
N THR A 177 -20.36 -11.37 -7.82
CA THR A 177 -19.76 -10.03 -7.70
C THR A 177 -20.28 -9.03 -8.72
N HIS A 178 -20.52 -9.48 -9.96
CA HIS A 178 -20.91 -8.65 -11.10
C HIS A 178 -22.43 -8.62 -11.38
N ALA A 179 -23.21 -9.36 -10.58
CA ALA A 179 -24.65 -9.42 -10.74
C ALA A 179 -25.30 -8.07 -10.47
N ARG A 180 -26.23 -7.65 -11.33
CA ARG A 180 -27.05 -6.45 -11.10
C ARG A 180 -28.11 -6.77 -10.05
N ILE A 181 -28.05 -6.05 -8.94
CA ILE A 181 -28.95 -6.19 -7.80
C ILE A 181 -29.59 -4.85 -7.47
N ARG A 182 -30.63 -4.87 -6.68
CA ARG A 182 -31.25 -3.68 -6.11
C ARG A 182 -31.09 -3.71 -4.59
N VAL A 183 -30.63 -2.59 -4.03
CA VAL A 183 -30.42 -2.47 -2.59
C VAL A 183 -30.91 -1.11 -2.11
N LYS A 184 -31.44 -1.06 -0.90
CA LYS A 184 -31.89 0.16 -0.27
C LYS A 184 -30.70 0.93 0.26
N LEU A 185 -30.57 2.20 -0.15
CA LEU A 185 -29.49 3.09 0.28
C LEU A 185 -29.65 3.45 1.77
N PRO A 186 -28.59 3.32 2.60
CA PRO A 186 -28.65 3.74 3.99
C PRO A 186 -29.03 5.23 4.15
N PRO A 187 -29.74 5.63 5.22
CA PRO A 187 -30.27 6.97 5.38
C PRO A 187 -29.24 8.09 5.41
N LYS A 188 -27.98 7.77 5.75
CA LYS A 188 -26.87 8.74 5.84
C LYS A 188 -25.97 8.78 4.62
N GLN A 189 -26.17 7.87 3.66
CA GLN A 189 -25.29 7.75 2.51
C GLN A 189 -25.89 8.45 1.30
N ARG A 190 -25.06 9.24 0.60
CA ARG A 190 -25.40 9.90 -0.66
C ARG A 190 -24.79 9.12 -1.82
N LEU A 191 -25.50 9.09 -2.94
CA LEU A 191 -25.08 8.39 -4.14
C LEU A 191 -24.23 9.32 -5.02
N LYS A 192 -23.12 8.81 -5.55
CA LYS A 192 -22.37 9.45 -6.65
C LYS A 192 -22.56 8.60 -7.90
N THR A 193 -23.35 9.09 -8.83
CA THR A 193 -23.58 8.49 -10.16
C THR A 193 -23.19 9.47 -11.26
N ASP A 194 -22.90 8.95 -12.46
CA ASP A 194 -22.69 9.77 -13.66
C ASP A 194 -23.99 10.45 -14.15
N VAL A 195 -25.11 10.07 -13.58
CA VAL A 195 -26.46 10.61 -13.87
C VAL A 195 -27.01 11.17 -12.56
N GLU A 196 -27.47 12.42 -12.58
CA GLU A 196 -28.25 13.03 -11.50
C GLU A 196 -29.57 12.27 -11.27
N ALA A 197 -29.49 11.12 -10.59
CA ALA A 197 -30.65 10.42 -10.14
C ALA A 197 -30.93 10.85 -8.69
N ASP A 198 -32.18 11.23 -8.42
CA ASP A 198 -32.69 11.59 -7.08
C ASP A 198 -32.36 10.50 -6.08
N SER A 199 -31.23 10.64 -5.40
CA SER A 199 -30.81 9.73 -4.34
C SER A 199 -31.37 10.20 -3.01
N HIS A 200 -32.67 9.99 -2.79
CA HIS A 200 -33.24 10.18 -1.47
C HIS A 200 -32.73 9.07 -0.53
N PRO A 201 -32.39 9.41 0.72
CA PRO A 201 -32.08 8.42 1.74
C PRO A 201 -33.19 7.36 1.80
N GLY A 202 -32.81 6.09 1.74
CA GLY A 202 -33.77 4.97 1.70
C GLY A 202 -34.30 4.62 0.30
N ALA A 203 -33.81 5.28 -0.78
CA ALA A 203 -34.15 4.90 -2.14
C ALA A 203 -33.59 3.50 -2.50
N LEU A 204 -34.33 2.79 -3.34
CA LEU A 204 -33.87 1.52 -3.90
C LEU A 204 -33.00 1.84 -5.12
N ILE A 205 -31.69 1.54 -5.01
CA ILE A 205 -30.72 1.77 -6.08
C ILE A 205 -30.38 0.47 -6.81
N GLU A 206 -30.13 0.56 -8.12
CA GLU A 206 -29.55 -0.53 -8.89
C GLU A 206 -28.04 -0.45 -8.82
N THR A 207 -27.40 -1.55 -8.39
CA THR A 207 -25.95 -1.64 -8.22
C THR A 207 -25.45 -3.07 -8.45
N THR A 208 -24.22 -3.38 -8.08
CA THR A 208 -23.67 -4.75 -8.07
C THR A 208 -23.11 -5.08 -6.69
N ALA A 209 -23.04 -6.38 -6.37
CA ALA A 209 -22.42 -6.81 -5.12
C ALA A 209 -20.95 -6.32 -5.02
N GLY A 210 -20.19 -6.30 -6.12
CA GLY A 210 -18.83 -5.81 -6.14
C GLY A 210 -18.71 -4.30 -5.84
N ARG A 211 -19.69 -3.47 -6.24
CA ARG A 211 -19.72 -2.04 -5.87
C ARG A 211 -20.03 -1.86 -4.39
N VAL A 212 -20.91 -2.68 -3.82
CA VAL A 212 -21.18 -2.67 -2.38
C VAL A 212 -19.89 -3.01 -1.63
N LEU A 213 -19.19 -4.08 -2.00
CA LEU A 213 -17.89 -4.46 -1.42
C LEU A 213 -16.81 -3.40 -1.58
N PHE A 214 -16.77 -2.68 -2.70
CA PHE A 214 -15.84 -1.58 -2.89
C PHE A 214 -16.12 -0.42 -1.93
N ASN A 215 -17.39 -0.08 -1.76
CA ASN A 215 -17.77 1.04 -0.91
C ASN A 215 -17.70 0.70 0.60
N SER A 216 -17.78 -0.58 0.99
CA SER A 216 -17.66 -0.98 2.40
C SER A 216 -16.24 -0.75 2.97
N VAL A 217 -15.22 -0.68 2.10
CA VAL A 217 -13.84 -0.40 2.50
C VAL A 217 -13.56 1.10 2.66
N LEU A 218 -14.42 1.97 2.12
CA LEU A 218 -14.23 3.41 2.16
C LEU A 218 -14.58 3.96 3.57
N PRO A 219 -13.92 5.06 4.00
CA PRO A 219 -14.24 5.72 5.26
C PRO A 219 -15.70 6.13 5.36
N GLU A 220 -16.23 6.13 6.60
CA GLU A 220 -17.59 6.63 6.87
C GLU A 220 -17.74 8.10 6.43
N GLY A 221 -18.89 8.40 5.84
CA GLY A 221 -19.21 9.74 5.35
C GLY A 221 -18.86 10.01 3.89
N MET A 222 -18.13 9.13 3.24
CA MET A 222 -17.91 9.23 1.79
C MET A 222 -19.18 8.89 1.00
N LEU A 223 -19.23 9.39 -0.24
CA LEU A 223 -20.31 9.08 -1.17
C LEU A 223 -20.27 7.61 -1.61
N PHE A 224 -21.43 7.02 -1.90
CA PHE A 224 -21.51 5.69 -2.52
C PHE A 224 -21.22 5.80 -4.02
N TYR A 225 -20.10 5.23 -4.45
CA TYR A 225 -19.67 5.24 -5.85
C TYR A 225 -20.34 4.10 -6.61
N ASN A 226 -21.27 4.41 -7.50
CA ASN A 226 -22.08 3.43 -8.22
C ASN A 226 -21.75 3.36 -9.73
N HIS A 227 -20.48 3.41 -10.07
CA HIS A 227 -19.98 3.26 -11.45
C HIS A 227 -18.71 2.41 -11.48
N PRO A 228 -18.29 1.90 -12.66
CA PRO A 228 -17.03 1.18 -12.79
C PRO A 228 -15.83 2.09 -12.45
N MET A 229 -14.93 1.62 -11.55
CA MET A 229 -13.78 2.38 -11.08
C MET A 229 -12.64 2.36 -12.11
N LYS A 230 -12.55 3.40 -12.95
CA LYS A 230 -11.41 3.64 -13.83
C LYS A 230 -10.30 4.37 -13.06
N SER A 231 -9.09 4.43 -13.64
CA SER A 231 -7.92 5.09 -13.03
C SER A 231 -8.21 6.54 -12.59
N GLY A 232 -8.88 7.33 -13.43
CA GLY A 232 -9.25 8.72 -13.11
C GLY A 232 -10.27 8.84 -11.98
N GLU A 233 -11.21 7.89 -11.87
CA GLU A 233 -12.21 7.87 -10.81
C GLU A 233 -11.58 7.47 -9.47
N LEU A 234 -10.68 6.49 -9.45
CA LEU A 234 -9.92 6.14 -8.24
C LEU A 234 -9.07 7.30 -7.72
N ALA A 235 -8.48 8.09 -8.62
CA ALA A 235 -7.73 9.28 -8.22
C ALA A 235 -8.64 10.33 -7.56
N LYS A 236 -9.89 10.48 -8.02
CA LYS A 236 -10.88 11.37 -7.39
C LYS A 236 -11.32 10.86 -6.01
N VAL A 237 -11.56 9.55 -5.87
CA VAL A 237 -11.90 8.93 -4.56
C VAL A 237 -10.84 9.21 -3.50
N ILE A 238 -9.56 9.23 -3.89
CA ILE A 238 -8.44 9.52 -2.97
C ILE A 238 -8.34 11.01 -2.64
N SER A 239 -8.81 11.87 -3.56
CA SER A 239 -8.79 13.33 -3.37
C SER A 239 -9.97 13.85 -2.55
N ASP A 240 -11.11 13.17 -2.58
CA ASP A 240 -12.34 13.46 -1.83
C ASP A 240 -12.16 13.08 -0.36
#